data_95c182bd57220890cf7567c7048378c3
#
_entry.id   95c182bd57220890cf7567c7048378c3
#
_cell.length_a   1.000
_cell.length_b   1.000
_cell.length_c   1.000
_cell.angle_alpha   90.00
_cell.angle_beta   90.00
_cell.angle_gamma   90.00
#
_symmetry.space_group_name_H-M   'P 1'
#
loop_
_entity.id
_entity.type
_entity.pdbx_description
1 polymer ?
#
loop_
_entity_poly.entity_id
_entity_poly.type
_entity_poly.pdbx_seq_one_letter_code
_entity_poly.pdbx_strand_id
1 'polypeptide(L)'
;MDLKGVFLKACKKEDVIRVADYVVRNPDSLSVLVRLMLDNNKAYSHRAGWALNTLMARNPIDLSAYTEQMLALFISDKVLNSSTRNLLHIFRSIDFNEAQEGYLLEQCFKLLESQKTEIAIRCLSVEAIFKIALKEPELLVELRGLMLFHVEHSKAAFRSSCRKYIKLIDK
;
A
#
# COMPACT_ATOMS: atom_id res chain seq x y z
N MET A 1 11.77 19.02 14.10
CA MET A 1 12.54 18.57 12.90
C MET A 1 11.81 19.06 11.65
N ASP A 2 12.51 19.57 10.66
CA ASP A 2 11.91 19.83 9.35
C ASP A 2 11.85 18.53 8.52
N LEU A 3 10.70 17.84 8.58
CA LEU A 3 10.50 16.55 7.92
C LEU A 3 10.61 16.68 6.39
N LYS A 4 10.05 17.76 5.81
CA LYS A 4 10.10 17.99 4.37
C LYS A 4 11.53 18.22 3.90
N GLY A 5 12.29 19.02 4.62
CA GLY A 5 13.70 19.26 4.31
C GLY A 5 14.57 18.01 4.38
N VAL A 6 14.27 17.07 5.29
CA VAL A 6 14.93 15.75 5.32
C VAL A 6 14.63 14.96 4.04
N PHE A 7 13.37 14.94 3.59
CA PHE A 7 12.97 14.15 2.42
C PHE A 7 13.38 14.78 1.08
N LEU A 8 13.63 16.07 1.02
CA LEU A 8 14.12 16.73 -0.19
C LEU A 8 15.62 16.48 -0.46
N LYS A 9 16.37 16.09 0.57
CA LYS A 9 17.80 15.72 0.44
C LYS A 9 17.91 14.26 0.00
N ALA A 10 19.16 13.79 -0.25
CA ALA A 10 19.44 12.37 -0.50
C ALA A 10 19.10 11.55 0.76
N CYS A 11 17.87 11.06 0.85
CA CYS A 11 17.33 10.36 2.02
C CYS A 11 17.78 8.90 2.01
N LYS A 12 18.50 8.48 3.05
CA LYS A 12 18.94 7.10 3.29
C LYS A 12 18.00 6.40 4.27
N LYS A 13 18.19 5.10 4.45
CA LYS A 13 17.40 4.29 5.40
C LYS A 13 17.50 4.85 6.83
N GLU A 14 18.68 5.31 7.22
CA GLU A 14 18.93 5.90 8.55
C GLU A 14 18.11 7.18 8.77
N ASP A 15 17.93 8.00 7.72
CA ASP A 15 17.11 9.20 7.80
C ASP A 15 15.63 8.87 7.99
N VAL A 16 15.16 7.84 7.29
CA VAL A 16 13.78 7.31 7.43
C VAL A 16 13.52 6.80 8.85
N ILE A 17 14.46 6.03 9.41
CA ILE A 17 14.38 5.53 10.79
C ILE A 17 14.38 6.70 11.77
N ARG A 18 15.27 7.69 11.57
CA ARG A 18 15.35 8.89 12.43
C ARG A 18 14.05 9.70 12.41
N VAL A 19 13.39 9.81 11.24
CA VAL A 19 12.06 10.44 11.14
C VAL A 19 11.01 9.64 11.89
N ALA A 20 10.98 8.34 11.74
CA ALA A 20 10.05 7.46 12.45
C ALA A 20 10.22 7.60 13.98
N ASP A 21 11.46 7.54 14.48
CA ASP A 21 11.79 7.71 15.89
C ASP A 21 11.45 9.13 16.41
N TYR A 22 11.57 10.15 15.55
CA TYR A 22 11.16 11.51 15.91
C TYR A 22 9.65 11.61 16.08
N VAL A 23 8.86 11.02 15.17
CA VAL A 23 7.39 11.04 15.23
C VAL A 23 6.88 10.31 16.47
N VAL A 24 7.50 9.19 16.88
CA VAL A 24 7.17 8.48 18.13
C VAL A 24 7.32 9.42 19.34
N ARG A 25 8.39 10.20 19.38
CA ARG A 25 8.65 11.15 20.48
C ARG A 25 7.86 12.46 20.40
N ASN A 26 7.30 12.76 19.23
CA ASN A 26 6.53 13.97 18.93
C ASN A 26 5.27 13.63 18.15
N PRO A 27 4.23 13.05 18.78
CA PRO A 27 3.03 12.53 18.12
C PRO A 27 2.32 13.55 17.22
N ASP A 28 2.33 14.83 17.56
CA ASP A 28 1.72 15.90 16.75
C ASP A 28 2.32 16.00 15.34
N SER A 29 3.56 15.53 15.17
CA SER A 29 4.22 15.49 13.85
C SER A 29 3.75 14.37 12.94
N LEU A 30 2.92 13.43 13.42
CA LEU A 30 2.30 12.39 12.60
C LEU A 30 1.45 13.02 11.49
N SER A 31 0.64 14.02 11.81
CA SER A 31 -0.21 14.72 10.84
C SER A 31 0.60 15.37 9.72
N VAL A 32 1.79 15.89 10.05
CA VAL A 32 2.72 16.45 9.05
C VAL A 32 3.30 15.36 8.16
N LEU A 33 3.70 14.22 8.75
CA LEU A 33 4.24 13.09 7.98
C LEU A 33 3.21 12.52 7.00
N VAL A 34 1.97 12.30 7.47
CA VAL A 34 0.86 11.81 6.63
C VAL A 34 0.57 12.79 5.49
N ARG A 35 0.46 14.09 5.78
CA ARG A 35 0.23 15.11 4.75
C ARG A 35 1.32 15.11 3.69
N LEU A 36 2.60 15.03 4.07
CA LEU A 36 3.72 14.95 3.11
C LEU A 36 3.64 13.71 2.21
N MET A 37 3.13 12.60 2.70
CA MET A 37 2.85 11.43 1.86
C MET A 37 1.67 11.69 0.91
N LEU A 38 0.58 12.28 1.42
CA LEU A 38 -0.64 12.54 0.65
C LEU A 38 -0.47 13.64 -0.41
N ASP A 39 0.50 14.54 -0.28
CA ASP A 39 0.84 15.55 -1.30
C ASP A 39 1.15 14.93 -2.67
N ASN A 40 1.39 13.63 -2.73
CA ASN A 40 1.68 12.88 -3.96
C ASN A 40 2.77 13.53 -4.83
N ASN A 41 3.75 14.14 -4.20
CA ASN A 41 4.84 14.87 -4.85
C ASN A 41 6.03 13.96 -5.14
N LYS A 42 6.50 13.94 -6.39
CA LYS A 42 7.61 13.08 -6.85
C LYS A 42 8.90 13.26 -6.05
N ALA A 43 9.16 14.46 -5.50
CA ALA A 43 10.41 14.75 -4.81
C ALA A 43 10.51 14.16 -3.41
N TYR A 44 9.38 13.96 -2.69
CA TYR A 44 9.43 13.60 -1.27
C TYR A 44 8.34 12.64 -0.80
N SER A 45 7.15 12.56 -1.44
CA SER A 45 6.03 11.79 -0.89
C SER A 45 6.32 10.30 -0.75
N HIS A 46 7.12 9.70 -1.66
CA HIS A 46 7.51 8.30 -1.52
C HIS A 46 8.39 8.05 -0.27
N ARG A 47 9.24 9.01 0.11
CA ARG A 47 10.09 8.93 1.30
C ARG A 47 9.28 9.14 2.57
N ALA A 48 8.31 10.06 2.54
CA ALA A 48 7.35 10.23 3.63
C ALA A 48 6.52 8.95 3.85
N GLY A 49 6.03 8.32 2.78
CA GLY A 49 5.34 7.04 2.86
C GLY A 49 6.23 5.90 3.36
N TRP A 50 7.50 5.86 2.96
CA TRP A 50 8.46 4.90 3.50
C TRP A 50 8.70 5.11 5.00
N ALA A 51 8.83 6.36 5.46
CA ALA A 51 8.96 6.68 6.88
C ALA A 51 7.71 6.27 7.68
N LEU A 52 6.51 6.51 7.13
CA LEU A 52 5.25 6.11 7.76
C LEU A 52 5.15 4.57 7.86
N ASN A 53 5.47 3.84 6.79
CA ASN A 53 5.53 2.37 6.83
C ASN A 53 6.56 1.85 7.84
N THR A 54 7.73 2.50 7.94
CA THR A 54 8.75 2.14 8.92
C THR A 54 8.28 2.38 10.34
N LEU A 55 7.57 3.48 10.58
CA LEU A 55 6.96 3.82 11.86
C LEU A 55 5.92 2.76 12.27
N MET A 56 4.98 2.43 11.36
CA MET A 56 3.92 1.44 11.61
C MET A 56 4.45 0.03 11.84
N ALA A 57 5.54 -0.37 11.17
CA ALA A 57 6.16 -1.67 11.36
C ALA A 57 6.79 -1.85 12.74
N ARG A 58 7.06 -0.76 13.46
CA ARG A 58 7.74 -0.75 14.76
C ARG A 58 6.84 -0.35 15.92
N ASN A 59 5.74 0.33 15.63
CA ASN A 59 4.84 0.88 16.64
C ASN A 59 3.39 0.78 16.15
N PRO A 60 2.43 0.39 17.00
CA PRO A 60 1.03 0.50 16.68
C PRO A 60 0.65 1.99 16.57
N ILE A 61 0.16 2.41 15.40
CA ILE A 61 -0.25 3.79 15.12
C ILE A 61 -1.66 3.74 14.55
N ASP A 62 -2.55 4.52 15.13
CA ASP A 62 -3.90 4.72 14.59
C ASP A 62 -3.87 5.75 13.46
N LEU A 63 -4.28 5.32 12.27
CA LEU A 63 -4.41 6.17 11.08
C LEU A 63 -5.87 6.32 10.64
N SER A 64 -6.84 5.94 11.45
CA SER A 64 -8.27 5.97 11.12
C SER A 64 -8.74 7.36 10.65
N ALA A 65 -8.23 8.42 11.28
CA ALA A 65 -8.54 9.82 10.91
C ALA A 65 -8.09 10.21 9.48
N TYR A 66 -7.22 9.42 8.86
CA TYR A 66 -6.67 9.71 7.52
C TYR A 66 -7.12 8.71 6.45
N THR A 67 -7.90 7.69 6.82
CA THR A 67 -8.30 6.59 5.92
C THR A 67 -8.98 7.09 4.65
N GLU A 68 -9.95 8.00 4.78
CA GLU A 68 -10.67 8.59 3.63
C GLU A 68 -9.72 9.31 2.66
N GLN A 69 -8.79 10.10 3.18
CA GLN A 69 -7.83 10.85 2.36
C GLN A 69 -6.84 9.89 1.66
N MET A 70 -6.43 8.82 2.32
CA MET A 70 -5.57 7.79 1.77
C MET A 70 -6.27 7.01 0.66
N LEU A 71 -7.53 6.62 0.86
CA LEU A 71 -8.35 5.97 -0.17
C LEU A 71 -8.60 6.91 -1.35
N ALA A 72 -8.97 8.16 -1.12
CA ALA A 72 -9.17 9.15 -2.18
C ALA A 72 -7.92 9.32 -3.05
N LEU A 73 -6.73 9.34 -2.43
CA LEU A 73 -5.48 9.35 -3.20
C LEU A 73 -5.26 8.05 -3.96
N PHE A 74 -5.52 6.89 -3.33
CA PHE A 74 -5.29 5.57 -3.90
C PHE A 74 -6.11 5.30 -5.17
N ILE A 75 -7.37 5.75 -5.20
CA ILE A 75 -8.27 5.60 -6.36
C ILE A 75 -8.08 6.69 -7.42
N SER A 76 -7.26 7.70 -7.17
CA SER A 76 -7.03 8.80 -8.10
C SER A 76 -6.22 8.36 -9.32
N ASP A 77 -6.63 8.77 -10.51
CA ASP A 77 -5.88 8.52 -11.76
C ASP A 77 -4.51 9.21 -11.79
N LYS A 78 -4.26 10.15 -10.89
CA LYS A 78 -3.00 10.91 -10.79
C LYS A 78 -2.05 10.36 -9.72
N VAL A 79 -2.42 9.27 -9.04
CA VAL A 79 -1.57 8.69 -8.00
C VAL A 79 -0.25 8.18 -8.58
N LEU A 80 0.85 8.49 -7.91
CA LEU A 80 2.16 7.98 -8.29
C LEU A 80 2.30 6.50 -7.90
N ASN A 81 2.95 5.68 -8.72
CA ASN A 81 3.21 4.27 -8.41
C ASN A 81 3.90 4.07 -7.05
N SER A 82 4.81 4.97 -6.68
CA SER A 82 5.46 4.94 -5.38
C SER A 82 4.48 5.22 -4.22
N SER A 83 3.50 6.12 -4.42
CA SER A 83 2.44 6.39 -3.46
C SER A 83 1.48 5.21 -3.36
N THR A 84 1.05 4.65 -4.50
CA THR A 84 0.21 3.44 -4.55
C THR A 84 0.84 2.29 -3.76
N ARG A 85 2.13 2.03 -3.96
CA ARG A 85 2.86 0.98 -3.25
C ARG A 85 2.92 1.22 -1.75
N ASN A 86 3.18 2.47 -1.32
CA ASN A 86 3.21 2.81 0.10
C ASN A 86 1.83 2.69 0.74
N LEU A 87 0.78 3.14 0.06
CA LEU A 87 -0.60 3.02 0.53
C LEU A 87 -1.02 1.56 0.71
N LEU A 88 -0.73 0.68 -0.27
CA LEU A 88 -1.01 -0.74 -0.15
C LEU A 88 -0.30 -1.40 1.05
N HIS A 89 0.92 -0.96 1.38
CA HIS A 89 1.59 -1.41 2.60
C HIS A 89 0.90 -0.92 3.88
N ILE A 90 0.47 0.35 3.91
CA ILE A 90 -0.25 0.96 5.03
C ILE A 90 -1.61 0.28 5.24
N PHE A 91 -2.34 0.00 4.17
CA PHE A 91 -3.67 -0.62 4.19
C PHE A 91 -3.71 -2.03 4.79
N ARG A 92 -2.56 -2.69 4.91
CA ARG A 92 -2.47 -3.97 5.65
C ARG A 92 -2.88 -3.85 7.12
N SER A 93 -2.68 -2.68 7.71
CA SER A 93 -2.88 -2.42 9.14
C SER A 93 -4.08 -1.52 9.41
N ILE A 94 -4.88 -1.21 8.39
CA ILE A 94 -6.11 -0.41 8.53
C ILE A 94 -7.31 -1.37 8.49
N ASP A 95 -8.24 -1.15 9.41
CA ASP A 95 -9.55 -1.79 9.37
C ASP A 95 -10.50 -0.88 8.58
N PHE A 96 -10.99 -1.39 7.47
CA PHE A 96 -11.92 -0.70 6.58
C PHE A 96 -13.36 -1.09 6.89
N ASN A 97 -14.30 -0.16 6.71
CA ASN A 97 -15.72 -0.50 6.63
C ASN A 97 -16.04 -1.10 5.24
N GLU A 98 -17.24 -1.68 5.10
CA GLU A 98 -17.67 -2.37 3.88
C GLU A 98 -17.56 -1.50 2.61
N ALA A 99 -17.99 -0.23 2.68
CA ALA A 99 -17.89 0.69 1.54
C ALA A 99 -16.42 0.97 1.15
N GLN A 100 -15.54 1.14 2.13
CA GLN A 100 -14.11 1.37 1.91
C GLN A 100 -13.43 0.11 1.36
N GLU A 101 -13.82 -1.09 1.84
CA GLU A 101 -13.35 -2.37 1.28
C GLU A 101 -13.75 -2.49 -0.19
N GLY A 102 -14.98 -2.09 -0.55
CA GLY A 102 -15.45 -2.07 -1.94
C GLY A 102 -14.57 -1.21 -2.85
N TYR A 103 -14.28 0.03 -2.46
CA TYR A 103 -13.37 0.91 -3.23
C TYR A 103 -11.95 0.34 -3.34
N LEU A 104 -11.43 -0.22 -2.25
CA LEU A 104 -10.10 -0.84 -2.24
C LEU A 104 -10.05 -2.04 -3.19
N LEU A 105 -11.06 -2.92 -3.15
CA LEU A 105 -11.19 -4.09 -4.02
C LEU A 105 -11.24 -3.68 -5.49
N GLU A 106 -12.15 -2.79 -5.86
CA GLU A 106 -12.30 -2.33 -7.25
C GLU A 106 -10.97 -1.82 -7.82
N GLN A 107 -10.27 -0.98 -7.06
CA GLN A 107 -8.99 -0.44 -7.49
C GLN A 107 -7.90 -1.52 -7.54
N CYS A 108 -7.86 -2.44 -6.57
CA CYS A 108 -6.88 -3.53 -6.58
C CYS A 108 -7.10 -4.50 -7.75
N PHE A 109 -8.34 -4.82 -8.11
CA PHE A 109 -8.63 -5.61 -9.31
C PHE A 109 -8.18 -4.91 -10.58
N LYS A 110 -8.47 -3.62 -10.77
CA LYS A 110 -7.97 -2.81 -11.91
C LYS A 110 -6.44 -2.84 -12.01
N LEU A 111 -5.75 -2.70 -10.88
CA LEU A 111 -4.28 -2.75 -10.82
C LEU A 111 -3.73 -4.14 -11.13
N LEU A 112 -4.41 -5.21 -10.71
CA LEU A 112 -4.03 -6.60 -10.96
C LEU A 112 -4.18 -6.97 -12.44
N GLU A 113 -5.27 -6.59 -13.08
CA GLU A 113 -5.58 -6.87 -14.47
C GLU A 113 -4.63 -6.14 -15.44
N SER A 114 -4.25 -4.93 -15.11
CA SER A 114 -3.42 -4.11 -15.98
C SER A 114 -1.98 -4.62 -16.09
N GLN A 115 -1.58 -5.05 -17.27
CA GLN A 115 -0.18 -5.43 -17.55
C GLN A 115 0.79 -4.25 -17.48
N LYS A 116 0.30 -3.00 -17.53
CA LYS A 116 1.12 -1.78 -17.39
C LYS A 116 1.46 -1.49 -15.93
N THR A 117 0.75 -2.08 -14.98
CA THR A 117 0.99 -1.91 -13.55
C THR A 117 2.33 -2.56 -13.15
N GLU A 118 3.11 -1.87 -12.33
CA GLU A 118 4.37 -2.40 -11.79
C GLU A 118 4.13 -3.72 -11.03
N ILE A 119 5.05 -4.66 -11.21
CA ILE A 119 4.96 -6.01 -10.60
C ILE A 119 4.77 -5.95 -9.09
N ALA A 120 5.47 -5.05 -8.40
CA ALA A 120 5.34 -4.90 -6.96
C ALA A 120 3.93 -4.48 -6.53
N ILE A 121 3.30 -3.58 -7.30
CA ILE A 121 1.93 -3.12 -7.04
C ILE A 121 0.95 -4.28 -7.29
N ARG A 122 1.10 -5.02 -8.40
CA ARG A 122 0.26 -6.19 -8.69
C ARG A 122 0.35 -7.25 -7.59
N CYS A 123 1.55 -7.54 -7.07
CA CYS A 123 1.72 -8.47 -5.95
C CYS A 123 1.00 -7.99 -4.67
N LEU A 124 1.10 -6.69 -4.38
CA LEU A 124 0.43 -6.09 -3.22
C LEU A 124 -1.10 -6.05 -3.39
N SER A 125 -1.58 -5.85 -4.62
CA SER A 125 -3.02 -5.92 -4.93
C SER A 125 -3.57 -7.33 -4.71
N VAL A 126 -2.86 -8.39 -5.14
CA VAL A 126 -3.23 -9.78 -4.82
C VAL A 126 -3.37 -9.99 -3.31
N GLU A 127 -2.42 -9.48 -2.52
CA GLU A 127 -2.46 -9.60 -1.07
C GLU A 127 -3.66 -8.86 -0.45
N ALA A 128 -3.94 -7.64 -0.93
CA ALA A 128 -5.06 -6.83 -0.44
C ALA A 128 -6.42 -7.49 -0.77
N ILE A 129 -6.60 -7.94 -2.02
CA ILE A 129 -7.81 -8.65 -2.44
C ILE A 129 -7.98 -9.93 -1.60
N PHE A 130 -6.92 -10.74 -1.47
CA PHE A 130 -6.98 -11.99 -0.70
C PHE A 130 -7.44 -11.76 0.75
N LYS A 131 -6.91 -10.73 1.43
CA LYS A 131 -7.29 -10.41 2.83
C LYS A 131 -8.79 -10.14 2.96
N ILE A 132 -9.38 -9.39 2.02
CA ILE A 132 -10.79 -9.04 2.04
C ILE A 132 -11.64 -10.25 1.60
N ALA A 133 -11.21 -10.95 0.55
CA ALA A 133 -11.90 -12.10 -0.03
C ALA A 133 -12.02 -13.31 0.93
N LEU A 134 -11.27 -13.35 2.03
CA LEU A 134 -11.46 -14.36 3.08
C LEU A 134 -12.86 -14.30 3.72
N LYS A 135 -13.56 -13.16 3.59
CA LYS A 135 -14.94 -12.97 4.07
C LYS A 135 -15.98 -13.39 3.02
N GLU A 136 -15.58 -13.50 1.75
CA GLU A 136 -16.45 -13.68 0.58
C GLU A 136 -15.85 -14.71 -0.38
N PRO A 137 -16.24 -16.01 -0.28
CA PRO A 137 -15.62 -17.08 -1.07
C PRO A 137 -15.67 -16.88 -2.58
N GLU A 138 -16.67 -16.18 -3.10
CA GLU A 138 -16.81 -15.90 -4.54
C GLU A 138 -15.65 -15.04 -5.06
N LEU A 139 -15.19 -14.07 -4.26
CA LEU A 139 -14.03 -13.24 -4.59
C LEU A 139 -12.72 -14.05 -4.62
N LEU A 140 -12.60 -15.09 -3.80
CA LEU A 140 -11.45 -16.00 -3.86
C LEU A 140 -11.40 -16.76 -5.19
N VAL A 141 -12.55 -17.19 -5.71
CA VAL A 141 -12.64 -17.87 -7.02
C VAL A 141 -12.22 -16.92 -8.13
N GLU A 142 -12.71 -15.68 -8.11
CA GLU A 142 -12.33 -14.66 -9.10
C GLU A 142 -10.84 -14.33 -9.04
N LEU A 143 -10.32 -14.06 -7.85
CA LEU A 143 -8.89 -13.78 -7.64
C LEU A 143 -8.02 -14.94 -8.15
N ARG A 144 -8.41 -16.19 -7.86
CA ARG A 144 -7.71 -17.38 -8.33
C ARG A 144 -7.69 -17.44 -9.87
N GLY A 145 -8.83 -17.21 -10.49
CA GLY A 145 -8.95 -17.19 -11.96
C GLY A 145 -8.02 -16.17 -12.61
N LEU A 146 -8.01 -14.93 -12.10
CA LEU A 146 -7.13 -13.87 -12.59
C LEU A 146 -5.64 -14.19 -12.37
N MET A 147 -5.27 -14.75 -11.24
CA MET A 147 -3.89 -15.17 -10.98
C MET A 147 -3.44 -16.23 -11.96
N LEU A 148 -4.27 -17.25 -12.24
CA LEU A 148 -3.96 -18.31 -13.20
C LEU A 148 -3.83 -17.75 -14.62
N PHE A 149 -4.70 -16.84 -15.01
CA PHE A 149 -4.64 -16.20 -16.34
C PHE A 149 -3.35 -15.41 -16.56
N HIS A 150 -2.86 -14.72 -15.52
CA HIS A 150 -1.69 -13.84 -15.65
C HIS A 150 -0.34 -14.53 -15.34
N VAL A 151 -0.33 -15.69 -14.68
CA VAL A 151 0.88 -16.29 -14.12
C VAL A 151 1.88 -16.72 -15.19
N GLU A 152 1.40 -17.28 -16.31
CA GLU A 152 2.27 -17.89 -17.31
C GLU A 152 3.20 -16.89 -18.02
N HIS A 153 2.69 -15.69 -18.30
CA HIS A 153 3.41 -14.65 -19.03
C HIS A 153 4.02 -13.58 -18.12
N SER A 154 4.06 -13.82 -16.81
CA SER A 154 4.51 -12.83 -15.83
C SER A 154 5.94 -13.06 -15.37
N LYS A 155 6.57 -11.99 -14.82
CA LYS A 155 7.91 -12.07 -14.22
C LYS A 155 7.92 -12.95 -12.96
N ALA A 156 9.09 -13.50 -12.63
CA ALA A 156 9.28 -14.47 -11.54
C ALA A 156 8.68 -14.03 -10.19
N ALA A 157 8.81 -12.74 -9.84
CA ALA A 157 8.27 -12.20 -8.59
C ALA A 157 6.74 -12.32 -8.51
N PHE A 158 6.02 -11.98 -9.60
CA PHE A 158 4.57 -12.10 -9.65
C PHE A 158 4.14 -13.58 -9.66
N ARG A 159 4.84 -14.44 -10.43
CA ARG A 159 4.57 -15.89 -10.41
C ARG A 159 4.71 -16.48 -9.01
N SER A 160 5.74 -16.07 -8.27
CA SER A 160 5.94 -16.51 -6.89
C SER A 160 4.80 -16.07 -5.97
N SER A 161 4.36 -14.81 -6.10
CA SER A 161 3.22 -14.27 -5.36
C SER A 161 1.94 -15.05 -5.68
N CYS A 162 1.61 -15.23 -6.97
CA CYS A 162 0.43 -15.99 -7.39
C CYS A 162 0.43 -17.43 -6.83
N ARG A 163 1.54 -18.15 -6.96
CA ARG A 163 1.66 -19.53 -6.44
C ARG A 163 1.41 -19.60 -4.94
N LYS A 164 1.91 -18.62 -4.17
CA LYS A 164 1.66 -18.53 -2.74
C LYS A 164 0.17 -18.43 -2.43
N TYR A 165 -0.53 -17.48 -3.08
CA TYR A 165 -1.94 -17.22 -2.77
C TYR A 165 -2.87 -18.28 -3.37
N ILE A 166 -2.61 -18.82 -4.55
CA ILE A 166 -3.35 -19.97 -5.10
C ILE A 166 -3.28 -21.16 -4.12
N LYS A 167 -2.08 -21.47 -3.61
CA LYS A 167 -1.93 -22.54 -2.61
C LYS A 167 -2.69 -22.30 -1.30
N LEU A 168 -2.92 -21.03 -0.94
CA LEU A 168 -3.72 -20.68 0.25
C LEU A 168 -5.21 -20.80 -0.02
N ILE A 169 -5.66 -20.48 -1.24
CA ILE A 169 -7.07 -20.60 -1.66
C ILE A 169 -7.48 -22.07 -1.83
N ASP A 170 -6.56 -22.91 -2.32
CA ASP A 170 -6.83 -24.34 -2.61
C ASP A 170 -6.79 -25.23 -1.34
N LYS A 171 -6.58 -24.68 -0.15
CA LYS A 171 -6.60 -25.38 1.14
C LYS A 171 -7.99 -25.39 1.79
#